data_4ec3a5be124feea25739418f5adf7a99
#
_entry.id   4ec3a5be124feea25739418f5adf7a99
#
_cell.length_a   1.000
_cell.length_b   1.000
_cell.length_c   1.000
_cell.angle_alpha   90.00
_cell.angle_beta   90.00
_cell.angle_gamma   90.00
#
_symmetry.space_group_name_H-M   'P 1'
#
loop_
_entity.id
_entity.type
_entity.pdbx_description
1 polymer ?
#
loop_
_entity_poly.entity_id
_entity_poly.type
_entity_poly.pdbx_seq_one_letter_code
_entity_poly.pdbx_strand_id
1 'polypeptide(L)'
;MLFRSACTECIAYQISDVIDAMTLDANIKMEKLKVDGGPTKNEYLMQFQSDMLRNNVLVPNMEELSGIGAAYLAGIALGIYDKTIFDQIKCDKYEPLMEEERWKHKKYGWKKIIQSACEKN
;
A
#
# COMPACT_ATOMS: atom_id res chain seq x y z
N MET A 1 -7.75 13.62 -18.44
CA MET A 1 -6.66 13.47 -17.46
C MET A 1 -7.16 13.45 -16.03
N LEU A 2 -7.94 14.41 -15.61
CA LEU A 2 -8.47 14.50 -14.23
C LEU A 2 -9.28 13.27 -13.78
N PHE A 3 -10.05 12.66 -14.66
CA PHE A 3 -10.88 11.49 -14.34
C PHE A 3 -10.07 10.24 -14.01
N ARG A 4 -9.01 9.97 -14.78
CA ARG A 4 -8.12 8.82 -14.55
C ARG A 4 -7.37 8.95 -13.23
N SER A 5 -6.87 10.14 -12.93
CA SER A 5 -6.18 10.42 -11.66
C SER A 5 -7.12 10.27 -10.48
N ALA A 6 -8.35 10.79 -10.57
CA ALA A 6 -9.34 10.68 -9.50
C ALA A 6 -9.71 9.21 -9.18
N CYS A 7 -9.90 8.37 -10.20
CA CYS A 7 -10.16 6.94 -10.00
C CYS A 7 -8.97 6.23 -9.34
N THR A 8 -7.75 6.55 -9.76
CA THR A 8 -6.53 5.97 -9.19
C THR A 8 -6.32 6.45 -7.74
N GLU A 9 -6.48 7.75 -7.49
CA GLU A 9 -6.37 8.32 -6.14
C GLU A 9 -7.42 7.74 -5.18
N CYS A 10 -8.64 7.44 -5.68
CA CYS A 10 -9.71 6.84 -4.87
C CYS A 10 -9.27 5.49 -4.25
N ILE A 11 -8.52 4.67 -4.98
CA ILE A 11 -7.98 3.41 -4.46
C ILE A 11 -7.07 3.68 -3.26
N ALA A 12 -6.15 4.62 -3.40
CA ALA A 12 -5.21 4.96 -2.34
C ALA A 12 -5.88 5.55 -1.10
N TYR A 13 -6.92 6.37 -1.28
CA TYR A 13 -7.71 6.89 -0.15
C TYR A 13 -8.40 5.78 0.63
N GLN A 14 -9.07 4.85 -0.07
CA GLN A 14 -9.76 3.72 0.57
C GLN A 14 -8.78 2.82 1.34
N ILE A 15 -7.64 2.49 0.75
CA ILE A 15 -6.59 1.73 1.43
C ILE A 15 -6.11 2.47 2.67
N SER A 16 -5.92 3.79 2.56
CA SER A 16 -5.51 4.62 3.71
C SER A 16 -6.52 4.58 4.85
N ASP A 17 -7.83 4.61 4.56
CA ASP A 17 -8.87 4.53 5.59
C ASP A 17 -8.86 3.16 6.29
N VAL A 18 -8.66 2.08 5.53
CA VAL A 18 -8.53 0.72 6.10
C VAL A 18 -7.29 0.62 7.00
N ILE A 19 -6.15 1.11 6.54
CA ILE A 19 -4.90 1.09 7.33
C ILE A 19 -5.02 1.95 8.58
N ASP A 20 -5.64 3.12 8.49
CA ASP A 20 -5.90 4.00 9.63
C ASP A 20 -6.78 3.27 10.67
N ALA A 21 -7.84 2.58 10.26
CA ALA A 21 -8.70 1.79 11.13
C ALA A 21 -7.94 0.61 11.78
N MET A 22 -7.17 -0.15 11.00
CA MET A 22 -6.36 -1.26 11.51
C MET A 22 -5.32 -0.80 12.53
N THR A 23 -4.70 0.35 12.29
CA THR A 23 -3.70 0.93 13.19
C THR A 23 -4.32 1.35 14.52
N LEU A 24 -5.53 1.92 14.47
CA LEU A 24 -6.30 2.27 15.66
C LEU A 24 -6.71 1.03 16.47
N ASP A 25 -7.28 0.03 15.82
CA ASP A 25 -7.76 -1.18 16.48
C ASP A 25 -6.63 -2.00 17.11
N ALA A 26 -5.51 -2.14 16.39
CA ALA A 26 -4.36 -2.89 16.88
C ALA A 26 -3.47 -2.09 17.85
N ASN A 27 -3.65 -0.77 17.94
CA ASN A 27 -2.78 0.15 18.66
C ASN A 27 -1.28 -0.03 18.29
N ILE A 28 -1.01 -0.28 17.01
CA ILE A 28 0.33 -0.51 16.46
C ILE A 28 0.62 0.57 15.42
N LYS A 29 1.80 1.18 15.49
CA LYS A 29 2.26 2.09 14.45
C LYS A 29 2.80 1.27 13.27
N MET A 30 2.23 1.48 12.08
CA MET A 30 2.74 0.87 10.86
C MET A 30 4.08 1.52 10.47
N GLU A 31 5.09 0.72 10.20
CA GLU A 31 6.40 1.19 9.75
C GLU A 31 6.53 1.22 8.22
N LYS A 32 5.93 0.25 7.56
CA LYS A 32 5.97 0.08 6.10
C LYS A 32 4.78 -0.76 5.63
N LEU A 33 4.33 -0.52 4.41
CA LEU A 33 3.33 -1.33 3.72
C LEU A 33 4.00 -2.11 2.59
N LYS A 34 3.88 -3.43 2.61
CA LYS A 34 4.23 -4.27 1.47
C LYS A 34 2.99 -4.52 0.63
N VAL A 35 3.11 -4.33 -0.67
CA VAL A 35 2.00 -4.46 -1.63
C VAL A 35 2.39 -5.41 -2.77
N ASP A 36 1.39 -6.08 -3.34
CA ASP A 36 1.56 -6.99 -4.48
C ASP A 36 0.34 -6.93 -5.40
N GLY A 37 0.50 -7.44 -6.63
CA GLY A 37 -0.56 -7.54 -7.62
C GLY A 37 -0.45 -6.54 -8.77
N GLY A 38 -1.33 -6.70 -9.76
CA GLY A 38 -1.32 -5.92 -10.99
C GLY A 38 -1.28 -4.40 -10.84
N PRO A 39 -2.04 -3.81 -9.89
CA PRO A 39 -2.04 -2.36 -9.65
C PRO A 39 -0.68 -1.78 -9.24
N THR A 40 0.24 -2.60 -8.71
CA THR A 40 1.57 -2.14 -8.27
C THR A 40 2.46 -1.68 -9.42
N LYS A 41 2.13 -2.05 -10.66
CA LYS A 41 2.80 -1.56 -11.87
C LYS A 41 2.51 -0.08 -12.17
N ASN A 42 1.55 0.52 -11.48
CA ASN A 42 1.24 1.94 -11.60
C ASN A 42 2.05 2.75 -10.59
N GLU A 43 3.18 3.29 -11.03
CA GLU A 43 4.09 4.08 -10.19
C GLU A 43 3.39 5.30 -9.55
N TYR A 44 2.48 5.94 -10.28
CA TYR A 44 1.70 7.04 -9.73
C TYR A 44 0.86 6.61 -8.53
N LEU A 45 0.19 5.45 -8.63
CA LEU A 45 -0.60 4.90 -7.53
C LEU A 45 0.28 4.56 -6.34
N MET A 46 1.44 3.95 -6.57
CA MET A 46 2.36 3.57 -5.48
C MET A 46 2.93 4.79 -4.76
N GLN A 47 3.33 5.82 -5.50
CA GLN A 47 3.78 7.07 -4.91
C GLN A 47 2.66 7.77 -4.14
N PHE A 48 1.47 7.87 -4.73
CA PHE A 48 0.32 8.49 -4.09
C PHE A 48 -0.13 7.70 -2.84
N GLN A 49 -0.04 6.37 -2.86
CA GLN A 49 -0.31 5.52 -1.70
C GLN A 49 0.66 5.81 -0.55
N SER A 50 1.95 5.90 -0.85
CA SER A 50 2.98 6.27 0.13
C SER A 50 2.72 7.65 0.73
N ASP A 51 2.36 8.62 -0.11
CA ASP A 51 2.03 9.98 0.31
C ASP A 51 0.82 10.00 1.26
N MET A 52 -0.26 9.28 0.92
CA MET A 52 -1.48 9.24 1.74
C MET A 52 -1.28 8.56 3.08
N LEU A 53 -0.49 7.49 3.12
CA LEU A 53 -0.16 6.76 4.34
C LEU A 53 0.89 7.45 5.20
N ARG A 54 1.67 8.38 4.64
CA ARG A 54 2.87 8.97 5.27
C ARG A 54 3.87 7.90 5.71
N ASN A 55 3.93 6.82 4.93
CA ASN A 55 4.75 5.65 5.22
C ASN A 55 5.36 5.06 3.93
N ASN A 56 6.43 4.28 4.10
CA ASN A 56 7.06 3.61 2.98
C ASN A 56 6.16 2.52 2.40
N VAL A 57 6.03 2.50 1.08
CA VAL A 57 5.41 1.41 0.32
C VAL A 57 6.50 0.61 -0.38
N LEU A 58 6.50 -0.69 -0.18
CA LEU A 58 7.46 -1.62 -0.77
C LEU A 58 6.76 -2.51 -1.80
N VAL A 59 7.24 -2.47 -3.03
CA VAL A 59 6.73 -3.25 -4.16
C VAL A 59 7.78 -4.29 -4.54
N PRO A 60 7.52 -5.60 -4.36
CA PRO A 60 8.44 -6.64 -4.80
C PRO A 60 8.65 -6.62 -6.31
N ASN A 61 9.91 -6.81 -6.75
CA ASN A 61 10.28 -6.84 -8.17
C ASN A 61 10.01 -8.21 -8.81
N MET A 62 8.98 -8.93 -8.35
CA MET A 62 8.64 -10.28 -8.78
C MET A 62 7.16 -10.31 -9.15
N GLU A 63 6.84 -10.84 -10.33
CA GLU A 63 5.45 -10.86 -10.83
C GLU A 63 4.56 -11.91 -10.15
N GLU A 64 5.11 -13.02 -9.69
CA GLU A 64 4.38 -14.18 -9.14
C GLU A 64 4.75 -14.44 -7.69
N LEU A 65 4.54 -13.45 -6.83
CA LEU A 65 4.97 -13.53 -5.42
C LEU A 65 4.31 -14.70 -4.67
N SER A 66 3.05 -15.00 -4.97
CA SER A 66 2.34 -16.13 -4.35
C SER A 66 2.94 -17.48 -4.74
N GLY A 67 3.27 -17.67 -6.03
CA GLY A 67 3.91 -18.89 -6.52
C GLY A 67 5.32 -19.06 -5.95
N ILE A 68 6.09 -17.97 -5.89
CA ILE A 68 7.43 -17.97 -5.31
C ILE A 68 7.37 -18.26 -3.80
N GLY A 69 6.40 -17.69 -3.08
CA GLY A 69 6.20 -17.97 -1.67
C GLY A 69 5.90 -19.44 -1.40
N ALA A 70 5.03 -20.04 -2.21
CA ALA A 70 4.74 -21.48 -2.13
C ALA A 70 5.98 -22.36 -2.41
N ALA A 71 6.77 -22.00 -3.44
CA ALA A 71 8.01 -22.68 -3.78
C ALA A 71 9.06 -22.56 -2.66
N TYR A 72 9.20 -21.40 -2.05
CA TYR A 72 10.12 -21.19 -0.93
C TYR A 72 9.71 -21.99 0.30
N LEU A 73 8.40 -22.03 0.63
CA LEU A 73 7.90 -22.84 1.74
C LEU A 73 8.12 -24.33 1.51
N ALA A 74 7.89 -24.82 0.30
CA ALA A 74 8.17 -26.20 -0.06
C ALA A 74 9.67 -26.53 0.07
N GLY A 75 10.55 -25.63 -0.40
CA GLY A 75 12.00 -25.78 -0.29
C GLY A 75 12.49 -25.77 1.16
N ILE A 76 11.88 -24.94 2.02
CA ILE A 76 12.17 -24.95 3.47
C ILE A 76 11.74 -26.27 4.10
N ALA A 77 10.54 -26.77 3.76
CA ALA A 77 10.04 -28.04 4.27
C ALA A 77 10.93 -29.24 3.88
N LEU A 78 11.55 -29.17 2.69
CA LEU A 78 12.51 -30.19 2.20
C LEU A 78 13.95 -29.97 2.70
N GLY A 79 14.20 -28.92 3.46
CA GLY A 79 15.55 -28.58 3.93
C GLY A 79 16.50 -28.06 2.86
N ILE A 80 15.97 -27.61 1.69
CA ILE A 80 16.75 -27.04 0.59
C ILE A 80 17.08 -25.59 0.88
N TYR A 81 16.15 -24.85 1.48
CA TYR A 81 16.30 -23.44 1.88
C TYR A 81 16.09 -23.27 3.38
N ASP A 82 16.67 -22.22 3.93
CA ASP A 82 16.30 -21.71 5.25
C ASP A 82 15.40 -20.45 5.10
N LYS A 83 14.94 -19.89 6.21
CA LYS A 83 14.04 -18.73 6.21
C LYS A 83 14.65 -17.46 5.61
N THR A 84 15.97 -17.39 5.48
CA THR A 84 16.68 -16.23 4.91
C THR A 84 16.43 -16.08 3.41
N ILE A 85 15.88 -17.11 2.75
CA ILE A 85 15.52 -17.05 1.33
C ILE A 85 14.54 -15.90 1.05
N PHE A 86 13.66 -15.54 2.01
CA PHE A 86 12.73 -14.42 1.85
C PHE A 86 13.42 -13.05 1.84
N ASP A 87 14.63 -12.94 2.38
CA ASP A 87 15.41 -11.69 2.39
C ASP A 87 15.98 -11.36 0.99
N GLN A 88 15.98 -12.34 0.09
CA GLN A 88 16.45 -12.16 -1.29
C GLN A 88 15.41 -11.44 -2.17
N ILE A 89 14.18 -11.28 -1.70
CA ILE A 89 13.13 -10.57 -2.44
C ILE A 89 13.45 -9.07 -2.44
N LYS A 90 13.92 -8.59 -3.59
CA LYS A 90 14.16 -7.16 -3.81
C LYS A 90 12.83 -6.43 -3.97
N CYS A 91 12.74 -5.26 -3.35
CA CYS A 91 11.57 -4.41 -3.44
C CYS A 91 11.96 -3.01 -3.91
N ASP A 92 11.15 -2.42 -4.79
CA ASP A 92 11.16 -0.99 -5.04
C ASP A 92 10.50 -0.28 -3.86
N LYS A 93 11.06 0.85 -3.47
CA LYS A 93 10.61 1.61 -2.31
C LYS A 93 10.08 2.95 -2.74
N TYR A 94 8.86 3.26 -2.32
CA TYR A 94 8.24 4.57 -2.46
C TYR A 94 8.19 5.24 -1.09
N GLU A 95 8.76 6.42 -0.99
CA GLU A 95 8.77 7.23 0.23
C GLU A 95 7.78 8.40 0.11
N PRO A 96 7.18 8.87 1.21
CA PRO A 96 6.29 10.03 1.16
C PRO A 96 7.04 11.28 0.68
N LEU A 97 6.57 11.89 -0.40
CA LEU A 97 7.16 13.10 -0.99
C LEU A 97 6.21 14.31 -0.93
N MET A 98 4.92 14.06 -0.70
CA MET A 98 3.93 15.14 -0.68
C MET A 98 4.11 16.04 0.53
N GLU A 99 4.06 17.35 0.30
CA GLU A 99 4.06 18.35 1.35
C GLU A 99 2.87 18.18 2.31
N GLU A 100 3.09 18.46 3.59
CA GLU A 100 2.10 18.20 4.64
C GLU A 100 0.80 18.99 4.43
N GLU A 101 0.87 20.23 3.99
CA GLU A 101 -0.29 21.08 3.69
C GLU A 101 -1.16 20.46 2.60
N ARG A 102 -0.54 20.00 1.50
CA ARG A 102 -1.24 19.34 0.39
C ARG A 102 -1.85 18.02 0.82
N TRP A 103 -1.15 17.25 1.63
CA TRP A 103 -1.66 16.01 2.20
C TRP A 103 -2.89 16.25 3.07
N LYS A 104 -2.83 17.21 4.01
CA LYS A 104 -3.97 17.59 4.86
C LYS A 104 -5.17 18.00 4.04
N HIS A 105 -4.96 18.81 3.01
CA HIS A 105 -6.04 19.25 2.11
C HIS A 105 -6.71 18.06 1.41
N LYS A 106 -5.93 17.13 0.86
CA LYS A 106 -6.45 15.92 0.19
C LYS A 106 -7.18 14.99 1.17
N LYS A 107 -6.62 14.69 2.32
CA LYS A 107 -7.25 13.85 3.36
C LYS A 107 -8.56 14.47 3.87
N TYR A 108 -8.57 15.77 4.11
CA TYR A 108 -9.78 16.48 4.53
C TYR A 108 -10.86 16.44 3.45
N GLY A 109 -10.52 16.72 2.21
CA GLY A 109 -11.44 16.63 1.08
C GLY A 109 -12.07 15.25 0.92
N TRP A 110 -11.27 14.20 1.02
CA TRP A 110 -11.74 12.81 1.00
C TRP A 110 -12.73 12.52 2.13
N LYS A 111 -12.37 12.82 3.38
CA LYS A 111 -13.23 12.61 4.55
C LYS A 111 -14.57 13.32 4.41
N LYS A 112 -14.56 14.57 3.93
CA LYS A 112 -15.79 15.35 3.70
C LYS A 112 -16.72 14.69 2.66
N ILE A 113 -16.15 14.15 1.57
CA ILE A 113 -16.92 13.45 0.54
C ILE A 113 -17.56 12.18 1.10
N ILE A 114 -16.79 11.37 1.82
CA ILE A 114 -17.30 10.12 2.44
C ILE A 114 -18.41 10.42 3.44
N GLN A 115 -18.21 11.40 4.31
CA GLN A 115 -19.22 11.80 5.29
C GLN A 115 -20.53 12.23 4.59
N SER A 116 -20.44 13.07 3.57
CA SER A 116 -21.61 13.52 2.80
C SER A 116 -22.32 12.36 2.06
N ALA A 117 -21.60 11.32 1.66
CA ALA A 117 -22.18 10.15 1.03
C ALA A 117 -22.89 9.24 2.05
N CYS A 118 -22.36 9.12 3.27
CA CYS A 118 -22.96 8.33 4.35
C CYS A 118 -24.20 8.98 4.97
N GLU A 119 -24.26 10.32 5.04
CA GLU A 119 -25.40 11.06 5.62
C GLU A 119 -26.66 11.04 4.72
N LYS A 120 -26.55 10.62 3.46
CA LYS A 120 -27.66 10.55 2.50
C LYS A 120 -28.42 9.22 2.51
N ASN A 121 -28.03 8.28 3.34
CA ASN A 121 -28.68 6.98 3.55
C ASN A 121 -29.29 6.91 4.96
#